data_d0ea267fbdbf357bd9b5a707d5b8434d
#
_entry.id   d0ea267fbdbf357bd9b5a707d5b8434d
#
_cell.length_a   1.000
_cell.length_b   1.000
_cell.length_c   1.000
_cell.angle_alpha   90.00
_cell.angle_beta   90.00
_cell.angle_gamma   90.00
#
_symmetry.space_group_name_H-M   'P 1'
#
loop_
_entity.id
_entity.type
_entity.pdbx_description
1 polymer ?
#
loop_
_entity_poly.entity_id
_entity_poly.type
_entity_poly.pdbx_seq_one_letter_code
_entity_poly.pdbx_strand_id
1 'polypeptide(L)'
;MPDETMPGGRPSHVVVIGAGWAGWGAAKALCEAGIRVTLIDGMPDPTGSQPITTKSGKPFEAGTRGFWKDYPNINALTDELGAGDIFTDFTTSAFWSPDGLEATAPVFGETPQWPSPLGQMVATFTNFTRLPIQDRLSIAGLLYAMLDLYRSDKIFQQYDDLDAQSLFVKLGISDRLINEFLHPTVLVGLFKPPEELSAAVTMELLYYYALAHQDSFDVRWIKSKSIAEHLFAPLSRRLISRHHLQVMGGTLVRRVKVSPDSLRVSSVELMNVETKSVQVIEDVDAVVMAVGAKGLKSLMAQSPELSKAAPELVGAASLGSIDVVSARLWLDRYVPIAYPANVFSRFESLKGSGGTFFMLDQLHKDAQQALWGNEQPQGSVVASDFYNASAIAAMSDQEIIDRLTRDLLPASHRPSRIQQCQGC
;
A
#
# COMPACT_ATOMS: atom_id res chain seq x y z
N MET A 1 -8.01 -1.93 29.28
CA MET A 1 -8.48 -0.55 29.22
C MET A 1 -9.80 -0.49 29.94
N PRO A 2 -10.09 0.48 30.83
CA PRO A 2 -11.38 0.56 31.51
C PRO A 2 -12.48 0.82 30.47
N ASP A 3 -13.61 0.19 30.71
CA ASP A 3 -14.86 0.29 29.96
C ASP A 3 -15.42 1.72 30.11
N GLU A 4 -14.96 2.65 29.27
CA GLU A 4 -15.61 3.95 29.15
C GLU A 4 -16.92 3.73 28.40
N THR A 5 -17.99 3.59 29.18
CA THR A 5 -19.37 3.53 28.69
C THR A 5 -19.66 4.78 27.87
N MET A 6 -19.71 4.63 26.57
CA MET A 6 -20.18 5.67 25.64
C MET A 6 -21.56 6.16 26.11
N PRO A 7 -21.82 7.49 26.13
CA PRO A 7 -23.12 8.01 26.47
C PRO A 7 -24.15 7.52 25.41
N GLY A 8 -24.95 6.54 25.77
CA GLY A 8 -26.01 6.00 24.91
C GLY A 8 -26.04 4.48 24.76
N GLY A 9 -25.16 3.74 25.45
CA GLY A 9 -25.12 2.28 25.35
C GLY A 9 -24.34 1.77 24.13
N ARG A 10 -24.13 0.45 24.08
CA ARG A 10 -23.44 -0.22 22.97
C ARG A 10 -24.35 -0.21 21.73
N PRO A 11 -23.86 0.14 20.51
CA PRO A 11 -24.65 0.09 19.30
C PRO A 11 -25.13 -1.34 19.03
N SER A 12 -26.38 -1.49 18.58
CA SER A 12 -26.98 -2.78 18.23
C SER A 12 -26.82 -3.10 16.74
N HIS A 13 -26.81 -2.06 15.89
CA HIS A 13 -26.64 -2.19 14.46
C HIS A 13 -25.70 -1.14 13.88
N VAL A 14 -24.64 -1.59 13.21
CA VAL A 14 -23.67 -0.74 12.54
C VAL A 14 -23.63 -1.04 11.05
N VAL A 15 -23.67 0.01 10.24
CA VAL A 15 -23.44 -0.07 8.79
C VAL A 15 -21.99 0.27 8.49
N VAL A 16 -21.27 -0.62 7.80
CA VAL A 16 -19.91 -0.41 7.30
C VAL A 16 -19.98 -0.14 5.80
N ILE A 17 -19.47 1.01 5.38
CA ILE A 17 -19.49 1.47 3.98
C ILE A 17 -18.11 1.28 3.36
N GLY A 18 -18.01 0.42 2.36
CA GLY A 18 -16.76 0.04 1.69
C GLY A 18 -16.16 -1.26 2.23
N ALA A 19 -15.90 -2.21 1.32
CA ALA A 19 -15.36 -3.53 1.61
C ALA A 19 -13.85 -3.67 1.27
N GLY A 20 -13.08 -2.60 1.42
CA GLY A 20 -11.62 -2.64 1.41
C GLY A 20 -11.06 -3.20 2.72
N TRP A 21 -9.74 -3.13 2.90
CA TRP A 21 -9.07 -3.59 4.12
C TRP A 21 -9.67 -3.01 5.41
N ALA A 22 -9.91 -1.68 5.41
CA ALA A 22 -10.50 -1.01 6.57
C ALA A 22 -11.94 -1.49 6.85
N GLY A 23 -12.74 -1.69 5.80
CA GLY A 23 -14.12 -2.17 5.95
C GLY A 23 -14.21 -3.60 6.47
N TRP A 24 -13.41 -4.51 5.93
CA TRP A 24 -13.35 -5.89 6.44
C TRP A 24 -12.78 -5.95 7.86
N GLY A 25 -11.78 -5.12 8.19
CA GLY A 25 -11.26 -5.00 9.55
C GLY A 25 -12.29 -4.50 10.54
N ALA A 26 -13.05 -3.46 10.19
CA ALA A 26 -14.14 -2.93 10.99
C ALA A 26 -15.26 -3.95 11.16
N ALA A 27 -15.70 -4.61 10.06
CA ALA A 27 -16.73 -5.64 10.11
C ALA A 27 -16.33 -6.81 11.04
N LYS A 28 -15.05 -7.26 10.95
CA LYS A 28 -14.52 -8.31 11.84
C LYS A 28 -14.61 -7.88 13.31
N ALA A 29 -14.04 -6.73 13.65
CA ALA A 29 -14.01 -6.27 15.03
C ALA A 29 -15.42 -6.08 15.64
N LEU A 30 -16.34 -5.50 14.87
CA LEU A 30 -17.71 -5.27 15.31
C LEU A 30 -18.49 -6.58 15.47
N CYS A 31 -18.38 -7.50 14.50
CA CYS A 31 -19.03 -8.81 14.57
C CYS A 31 -18.54 -9.62 15.77
N GLU A 32 -17.24 -9.68 16.00
CA GLU A 32 -16.64 -10.38 17.13
C GLU A 32 -17.02 -9.75 18.48
N ALA A 33 -17.27 -8.45 18.47
CA ALA A 33 -17.87 -7.76 19.60
C ALA A 33 -19.38 -8.04 19.78
N GLY A 34 -20.02 -8.86 18.94
CA GLY A 34 -21.43 -9.23 19.03
C GLY A 34 -22.38 -8.13 18.53
N ILE A 35 -21.92 -7.22 17.69
CA ILE A 35 -22.71 -6.16 17.08
C ILE A 35 -23.25 -6.67 15.74
N ARG A 36 -24.53 -6.39 15.43
CA ARG A 36 -25.10 -6.65 14.09
C ARG A 36 -24.44 -5.71 13.07
N VAL A 37 -23.88 -6.27 12.00
CA VAL A 37 -23.16 -5.49 10.99
C VAL A 37 -23.78 -5.71 9.61
N THR A 38 -23.98 -4.61 8.86
CA THR A 38 -24.25 -4.62 7.43
C THR A 38 -23.07 -3.98 6.70
N LEU A 39 -22.33 -4.78 5.92
CA LEU A 39 -21.21 -4.33 5.08
C LEU A 39 -21.72 -4.07 3.66
N ILE A 40 -21.47 -2.87 3.12
CA ILE A 40 -21.99 -2.42 1.83
C ILE A 40 -20.86 -2.02 0.92
N ASP A 41 -20.86 -2.50 -0.33
CA ASP A 41 -19.88 -2.11 -1.34
C ASP A 41 -20.51 -1.99 -2.74
N GLY A 42 -19.96 -1.07 -3.53
CA GLY A 42 -20.38 -0.87 -4.92
C GLY A 42 -19.96 -1.99 -5.87
N MET A 43 -18.96 -2.79 -5.49
CA MET A 43 -18.55 -3.97 -6.27
C MET A 43 -19.58 -5.10 -6.09
N PRO A 44 -19.95 -5.83 -7.16
CA PRO A 44 -20.88 -6.96 -7.07
C PRO A 44 -20.41 -8.04 -6.09
N ASP A 45 -19.12 -8.35 -6.09
CA ASP A 45 -18.47 -9.20 -5.08
C ASP A 45 -17.60 -8.34 -4.14
N PRO A 46 -18.07 -8.04 -2.92
CA PRO A 46 -17.32 -7.23 -1.96
C PRO A 46 -16.02 -7.88 -1.45
N THR A 47 -15.81 -9.18 -1.67
CA THR A 47 -14.55 -9.83 -1.35
C THR A 47 -13.48 -9.58 -2.41
N GLY A 48 -13.89 -9.25 -3.65
CA GLY A 48 -13.00 -9.10 -4.78
C GLY A 48 -12.35 -10.42 -5.23
N SER A 49 -12.96 -11.57 -4.89
CA SER A 49 -12.37 -12.89 -5.16
C SER A 49 -12.42 -13.29 -6.63
N GLN A 50 -13.24 -12.62 -7.44
CA GLN A 50 -13.19 -12.78 -8.88
C GLN A 50 -12.08 -11.89 -9.48
N PRO A 51 -11.09 -12.45 -10.14
CA PRO A 51 -10.02 -11.67 -10.74
C PRO A 51 -10.58 -10.78 -11.86
N ILE A 52 -10.10 -9.54 -11.92
CA ILE A 52 -10.29 -8.71 -13.10
C ILE A 52 -9.52 -9.37 -14.24
N THR A 53 -10.12 -9.47 -15.41
CA THR A 53 -9.46 -10.01 -16.58
C THR A 53 -9.20 -8.95 -17.63
N THR A 54 -8.08 -9.07 -18.32
CA THR A 54 -7.78 -8.26 -19.52
C THR A 54 -8.73 -8.62 -20.66
N LYS A 55 -8.73 -7.81 -21.73
CA LYS A 55 -9.48 -8.12 -22.96
C LYS A 55 -9.10 -9.48 -23.57
N SER A 56 -7.87 -9.95 -23.33
CA SER A 56 -7.39 -11.27 -23.78
C SER A 56 -7.69 -12.39 -22.78
N GLY A 57 -8.43 -12.13 -21.70
CA GLY A 57 -8.80 -13.13 -20.68
C GLY A 57 -7.72 -13.48 -19.66
N LYS A 58 -6.58 -12.78 -19.67
CA LYS A 58 -5.53 -13.00 -18.68
C LYS A 58 -5.90 -12.33 -17.35
N PRO A 59 -5.61 -12.97 -16.21
CA PRO A 59 -5.92 -12.40 -14.91
C PRO A 59 -5.05 -11.19 -14.60
N PHE A 60 -5.67 -10.17 -14.05
CA PHE A 60 -5.00 -8.92 -13.69
C PHE A 60 -5.41 -8.48 -12.28
N GLU A 61 -4.44 -8.14 -11.47
CA GLU A 61 -4.64 -7.48 -10.19
C GLU A 61 -3.94 -6.12 -10.24
N ALA A 62 -4.65 -5.05 -9.93
CA ALA A 62 -4.09 -3.70 -9.93
C ALA A 62 -3.15 -3.53 -8.73
N GLY A 63 -1.87 -3.31 -9.01
CA GLY A 63 -0.82 -3.16 -8.02
C GLY A 63 -0.32 -4.49 -7.44
N THR A 64 0.98 -4.57 -7.25
CA THR A 64 1.63 -5.71 -6.60
C THR A 64 1.86 -5.35 -5.14
N ARG A 65 1.14 -6.02 -4.23
CA ARG A 65 1.16 -5.69 -2.80
C ARG A 65 2.19 -6.52 -2.06
N GLY A 66 3.17 -5.83 -1.47
CA GLY A 66 4.11 -6.41 -0.53
C GLY A 66 3.53 -6.53 0.88
N PHE A 67 3.95 -7.56 1.59
CA PHE A 67 3.64 -7.80 3.00
C PHE A 67 4.93 -7.77 3.78
N TRP A 68 5.07 -6.73 4.59
CA TRP A 68 6.25 -6.55 5.43
C TRP A 68 6.22 -7.51 6.61
N LYS A 69 7.39 -7.87 7.11
CA LYS A 69 7.50 -8.79 8.24
C LYS A 69 6.74 -8.30 9.47
N ASP A 70 6.83 -7.01 9.74
CA ASP A 70 6.17 -6.35 10.87
C ASP A 70 4.72 -5.92 10.56
N TYR A 71 3.95 -6.82 9.96
CA TYR A 71 2.50 -6.67 9.82
C TYR A 71 1.76 -7.60 10.79
N PRO A 72 1.79 -7.34 12.12
CA PRO A 72 1.29 -8.27 13.13
C PRO A 72 -0.20 -8.59 12.95
N ASN A 73 -1.01 -7.62 12.56
CA ASN A 73 -2.44 -7.82 12.35
C ASN A 73 -2.74 -8.73 11.14
N ILE A 74 -1.92 -8.66 10.09
CA ILE A 74 -2.05 -9.54 8.92
C ILE A 74 -1.62 -10.96 9.29
N ASN A 75 -0.52 -11.12 10.00
CA ASN A 75 -0.04 -12.41 10.48
C ASN A 75 -1.10 -13.06 11.40
N ALA A 76 -1.62 -12.32 12.38
CA ALA A 76 -2.69 -12.79 13.25
C ALA A 76 -3.96 -13.19 12.49
N LEU A 77 -4.37 -12.42 11.47
CA LEU A 77 -5.52 -12.76 10.63
C LEU A 77 -5.28 -14.05 9.84
N THR A 78 -4.07 -14.23 9.28
CA THR A 78 -3.68 -15.43 8.53
C THR A 78 -3.75 -16.68 9.42
N ASP A 79 -3.20 -16.59 10.62
CA ASP A 79 -3.22 -17.67 11.61
C ASP A 79 -4.65 -18.00 12.05
N GLU A 80 -5.44 -16.98 12.34
CA GLU A 80 -6.83 -17.11 12.77
C GLU A 80 -7.73 -17.76 11.70
N LEU A 81 -7.51 -17.46 10.43
CA LEU A 81 -8.23 -18.05 9.32
C LEU A 81 -7.76 -19.48 9.01
N GLY A 82 -6.64 -19.92 9.56
CA GLY A 82 -6.00 -21.19 9.22
C GLY A 82 -5.59 -21.22 7.74
N ALA A 83 -5.19 -20.07 7.19
CA ALA A 83 -4.89 -19.94 5.77
C ALA A 83 -3.59 -20.67 5.37
N GLY A 84 -2.78 -21.11 6.33
CA GLY A 84 -1.51 -21.78 6.11
C GLY A 84 -0.45 -20.86 5.52
N ASP A 85 0.48 -21.43 4.77
CA ASP A 85 1.57 -20.71 4.14
C ASP A 85 1.13 -20.08 2.81
N ILE A 86 0.51 -18.90 2.91
CA ILE A 86 0.00 -18.15 1.75
C ILE A 86 1.01 -17.15 1.18
N PHE A 87 2.16 -16.98 1.83
CA PHE A 87 3.17 -16.01 1.42
C PHE A 87 4.35 -16.69 0.71
N THR A 88 4.97 -15.94 -0.19
CA THR A 88 6.29 -16.30 -0.73
C THR A 88 7.35 -16.19 0.35
N ASP A 89 8.56 -16.68 0.09
CA ASP A 89 9.72 -16.33 0.90
C ASP A 89 9.95 -14.82 0.86
N PHE A 90 10.64 -14.29 1.87
CA PHE A 90 11.13 -12.91 1.84
C PHE A 90 12.11 -12.74 0.68
N THR A 91 12.11 -11.56 0.07
CA THR A 91 12.78 -11.35 -1.21
C THR A 91 13.66 -10.11 -1.18
N THR A 92 14.90 -10.25 -1.62
CA THR A 92 15.80 -9.12 -1.85
C THR A 92 15.22 -8.19 -2.90
N SER A 93 15.20 -6.90 -2.60
CA SER A 93 14.81 -5.83 -3.53
C SER A 93 16.04 -5.12 -4.08
N ALA A 94 15.97 -4.67 -5.33
CA ALA A 94 17.04 -3.95 -6.01
C ALA A 94 16.58 -2.57 -6.49
N PHE A 95 17.48 -1.60 -6.40
CA PHE A 95 17.26 -0.22 -6.85
C PHE A 95 18.10 0.02 -8.10
N TRP A 96 17.43 0.41 -9.18
CA TRP A 96 18.05 0.58 -10.49
C TRP A 96 17.96 2.02 -10.97
N SER A 97 19.03 2.52 -11.51
CA SER A 97 19.09 3.79 -12.23
C SER A 97 19.48 3.57 -13.71
N PRO A 98 19.49 4.63 -14.54
CA PRO A 98 20.06 4.54 -15.88
C PRO A 98 21.50 4.02 -15.93
N ASP A 99 22.24 4.18 -14.82
CA ASP A 99 23.64 3.73 -14.68
C ASP A 99 23.78 2.27 -14.20
N GLY A 100 22.67 1.58 -13.94
CA GLY A 100 22.60 0.19 -13.47
C GLY A 100 22.17 0.06 -12.01
N LEU A 101 22.63 -1.00 -11.33
CA LEU A 101 22.29 -1.29 -9.93
C LEU A 101 22.92 -0.26 -8.98
N GLU A 102 22.09 0.42 -8.20
CA GLU A 102 22.51 1.41 -7.20
C GLU A 102 22.68 0.81 -5.80
N ALA A 103 21.67 0.08 -5.36
CA ALA A 103 21.63 -0.54 -4.04
C ALA A 103 20.78 -1.82 -4.04
N THR A 104 20.97 -2.65 -3.03
CA THR A 104 20.10 -3.77 -2.73
C THR A 104 19.62 -3.67 -1.28
N ALA A 105 18.37 -4.05 -1.05
CA ALA A 105 17.84 -4.35 0.27
C ALA A 105 17.77 -5.88 0.39
N PRO A 106 18.74 -6.51 1.07
CA PRO A 106 18.76 -7.97 1.26
C PRO A 106 17.60 -8.39 2.17
N VAL A 107 17.39 -9.70 2.31
CA VAL A 107 16.57 -10.22 3.39
C VAL A 107 17.33 -10.07 4.69
N PHE A 108 16.99 -9.05 5.47
CA PHE A 108 17.73 -8.69 6.69
C PHE A 108 17.61 -9.75 7.78
N GLY A 109 16.50 -10.50 7.82
CA GLY A 109 16.32 -11.62 8.75
C GLY A 109 17.32 -12.78 8.52
N GLU A 110 17.94 -12.87 7.34
CA GLU A 110 18.99 -13.85 7.01
C GLU A 110 20.41 -13.33 7.32
N THR A 111 20.54 -12.06 7.72
CA THR A 111 21.82 -11.44 8.10
C THR A 111 22.04 -11.52 9.61
N PRO A 112 23.29 -11.37 10.10
CA PRO A 112 23.54 -11.28 11.52
C PRO A 112 22.74 -10.14 12.18
N GLN A 113 21.98 -10.45 13.22
CA GLN A 113 21.11 -9.50 13.91
C GLN A 113 21.91 -8.64 14.89
N TRP A 114 21.84 -7.33 14.72
CA TRP A 114 22.46 -6.34 15.58
C TRP A 114 21.40 -5.46 16.24
N PRO A 115 21.61 -4.98 17.47
CA PRO A 115 20.69 -4.03 18.08
C PRO A 115 20.52 -2.77 17.24
N SER A 116 19.29 -2.22 17.18
CA SER A 116 19.03 -0.91 16.57
C SER A 116 19.75 0.20 17.37
N PRO A 117 20.35 1.21 16.73
CA PRO A 117 20.46 1.45 15.27
C PRO A 117 21.69 0.81 14.61
N LEU A 118 22.48 0.01 15.34
CA LEU A 118 23.75 -0.50 14.86
C LEU A 118 23.58 -1.40 13.61
N GLY A 119 22.54 -2.22 13.59
CA GLY A 119 22.25 -3.08 12.45
C GLY A 119 22.00 -2.31 11.16
N GLN A 120 21.23 -1.23 11.24
CA GLN A 120 20.93 -0.37 10.10
C GLN A 120 22.18 0.42 9.62
N MET A 121 23.03 0.85 10.56
CA MET A 121 24.30 1.47 10.20
C MET A 121 25.19 0.50 9.43
N VAL A 122 25.36 -0.72 9.92
CA VAL A 122 26.13 -1.78 9.22
C VAL A 122 25.52 -2.06 7.86
N ALA A 123 24.21 -2.23 7.76
CA ALA A 123 23.52 -2.47 6.50
C ALA A 123 23.73 -1.31 5.49
N THR A 124 23.66 -0.05 5.93
CA THR A 124 23.93 1.10 5.08
C THR A 124 25.37 1.08 4.56
N PHE A 125 26.35 0.75 5.41
CA PHE A 125 27.74 0.70 4.98
C PHE A 125 28.02 -0.45 4.01
N THR A 126 27.36 -1.59 4.13
CA THR A 126 27.62 -2.77 3.31
C THR A 126 26.84 -2.78 1.99
N ASN A 127 25.60 -2.27 1.98
CA ASN A 127 24.67 -2.43 0.85
C ASN A 127 24.66 -1.23 -0.11
N PHE A 128 25.14 -0.04 0.35
CA PHE A 128 25.24 1.16 -0.49
C PHE A 128 26.64 1.32 -1.06
N THR A 129 27.15 0.31 -1.75
CA THR A 129 28.53 0.24 -2.22
C THR A 129 28.91 1.36 -3.20
N ARG A 130 27.94 1.92 -3.94
CA ARG A 130 28.19 3.01 -4.90
C ARG A 130 28.20 4.40 -4.27
N LEU A 131 27.65 4.56 -3.05
CA LEU A 131 27.71 5.82 -2.32
C LEU A 131 29.08 5.99 -1.64
N PRO A 132 29.76 7.13 -1.82
CA PRO A 132 30.97 7.47 -1.06
C PRO A 132 30.73 7.40 0.45
N ILE A 133 31.76 7.13 1.23
CA ILE A 133 31.67 7.02 2.70
C ILE A 133 31.08 8.30 3.32
N GLN A 134 31.45 9.47 2.81
CA GLN A 134 30.93 10.76 3.30
C GLN A 134 29.41 10.86 3.14
N ASP A 135 28.87 10.42 1.99
CA ASP A 135 27.43 10.41 1.75
C ASP A 135 26.71 9.42 2.67
N ARG A 136 27.30 8.24 2.93
CA ARG A 136 26.72 7.27 3.90
C ARG A 136 26.71 7.84 5.33
N LEU A 137 27.75 8.55 5.74
CA LEU A 137 27.82 9.17 7.07
C LEU A 137 26.78 10.27 7.26
N SER A 138 26.33 10.93 6.20
CA SER A 138 25.31 11.98 6.29
C SER A 138 23.96 11.48 6.83
N ILE A 139 23.69 10.16 6.80
CA ILE A 139 22.49 9.55 7.37
C ILE A 139 22.35 9.75 8.89
N ALA A 140 23.44 10.11 9.58
CA ALA A 140 23.43 10.29 11.04
C ALA A 140 22.41 11.35 11.51
N GLY A 141 22.23 12.42 10.75
CA GLY A 141 21.21 13.44 11.03
C GLY A 141 19.79 12.87 10.97
N LEU A 142 19.53 11.99 10.02
CA LEU A 142 18.24 11.32 9.88
C LEU A 142 17.94 10.39 11.07
N LEU A 143 18.93 9.61 11.50
CA LEU A 143 18.81 8.76 12.68
C LEU A 143 18.47 9.57 13.93
N TYR A 144 19.11 10.73 14.11
CA TYR A 144 18.80 11.65 15.21
C TYR A 144 17.35 12.14 15.13
N ALA A 145 16.90 12.60 13.96
CA ALA A 145 15.53 13.11 13.78
C ALA A 145 14.46 12.05 14.07
N MET A 146 14.68 10.81 13.63
CA MET A 146 13.77 9.69 13.92
C MET A 146 13.64 9.40 15.42
N LEU A 147 14.71 9.52 16.18
CA LEU A 147 14.70 9.34 17.65
C LEU A 147 14.10 10.56 18.37
N ASP A 148 14.32 11.78 17.85
CA ASP A 148 13.81 13.02 18.44
C ASP A 148 12.30 13.19 18.26
N LEU A 149 11.73 12.64 17.20
CA LEU A 149 10.33 12.83 16.76
C LEU A 149 9.33 12.60 17.88
N TYR A 150 9.50 11.56 18.68
CA TYR A 150 8.56 11.17 19.72
C TYR A 150 8.90 11.73 21.10
N ARG A 151 9.83 12.65 21.21
CA ARG A 151 10.20 13.26 22.49
C ARG A 151 9.06 14.05 23.14
N SER A 152 8.21 14.69 22.33
CA SER A 152 6.97 15.34 22.77
C SER A 152 6.07 15.68 21.58
N ASP A 153 4.76 15.89 21.85
CA ASP A 153 3.79 16.31 20.83
C ASP A 153 4.20 17.63 20.15
N LYS A 154 4.82 18.53 20.91
CA LYS A 154 5.33 19.78 20.37
C LYS A 154 6.45 19.57 19.34
N ILE A 155 7.34 18.61 19.59
CA ILE A 155 8.41 18.28 18.65
C ILE A 155 7.81 17.60 17.42
N PHE A 156 6.88 16.67 17.59
CA PHE A 156 6.16 16.05 16.49
C PHE A 156 5.54 17.12 15.57
N GLN A 157 4.81 18.08 16.15
CA GLN A 157 4.19 19.16 15.40
C GLN A 157 5.22 20.03 14.65
N GLN A 158 6.38 20.29 15.24
CA GLN A 158 7.46 21.04 14.58
C GLN A 158 8.02 20.30 13.35
N TYR A 159 8.07 18.97 13.38
CA TYR A 159 8.43 18.16 12.22
C TYR A 159 7.28 18.09 11.21
N ASP A 160 6.02 18.06 11.66
CA ASP A 160 4.85 18.02 10.79
C ASP A 160 4.65 19.32 10.00
N ASP A 161 5.07 20.46 10.57
CA ASP A 161 5.06 21.79 9.93
C ASP A 161 6.14 21.96 8.83
N LEU A 162 7.02 20.98 8.66
CA LEU A 162 8.08 20.97 7.62
C LEU A 162 7.78 19.91 6.56
N ASP A 163 8.19 20.16 5.33
CA ASP A 163 8.30 19.11 4.34
C ASP A 163 9.59 18.28 4.55
N ALA A 164 9.54 17.02 4.10
CA ALA A 164 10.65 16.09 4.31
C ALA A 164 11.94 16.51 3.59
N GLN A 165 11.84 17.10 2.39
CA GLN A 165 13.02 17.59 1.65
C GLN A 165 13.73 18.69 2.43
N SER A 166 12.98 19.66 2.96
CA SER A 166 13.52 20.73 3.80
C SER A 166 14.21 20.17 5.05
N LEU A 167 13.64 19.13 5.66
CA LEU A 167 14.26 18.46 6.80
C LEU A 167 15.58 17.78 6.39
N PHE A 168 15.62 17.03 5.29
CA PHE A 168 16.82 16.36 4.82
C PHE A 168 17.97 17.36 4.60
N VAL A 169 17.68 18.48 3.95
CA VAL A 169 18.67 19.55 3.74
C VAL A 169 19.16 20.14 5.07
N LYS A 170 18.25 20.44 6.01
CA LYS A 170 18.61 20.98 7.35
C LYS A 170 19.48 20.02 8.16
N LEU A 171 19.28 18.71 8.00
CA LEU A 171 20.06 17.68 8.67
C LEU A 171 21.43 17.41 8.00
N GLY A 172 21.71 18.06 6.88
CA GLY A 172 22.95 17.87 6.14
C GLY A 172 23.05 16.52 5.44
N ILE A 173 21.92 15.93 5.08
CA ILE A 173 21.90 14.72 4.25
C ILE A 173 22.46 15.07 2.87
N SER A 174 23.34 14.23 2.32
CA SER A 174 23.92 14.50 1.01
C SER A 174 22.88 14.41 -0.10
N ASP A 175 22.98 15.28 -1.10
CA ASP A 175 22.10 15.27 -2.28
C ASP A 175 22.09 13.89 -2.95
N ARG A 176 23.23 13.22 -2.95
CA ARG A 176 23.36 11.90 -3.55
C ARG A 176 22.57 10.84 -2.78
N LEU A 177 22.63 10.83 -1.44
CA LEU A 177 21.85 9.91 -0.61
C LEU A 177 20.35 10.21 -0.74
N ILE A 178 19.97 11.49 -0.80
CA ILE A 178 18.59 11.90 -1.03
C ILE A 178 18.10 11.35 -2.38
N ASN A 179 18.78 11.66 -3.46
CA ASN A 179 18.30 11.37 -4.81
C ASN A 179 18.38 9.89 -5.20
N GLU A 180 19.37 9.16 -4.69
CA GLU A 180 19.60 7.76 -5.08
C GLU A 180 18.84 6.76 -4.23
N PHE A 181 18.49 7.13 -2.99
CA PHE A 181 17.82 6.21 -2.08
C PHE A 181 16.60 6.78 -1.37
N LEU A 182 16.71 7.91 -0.66
CA LEU A 182 15.59 8.41 0.16
C LEU A 182 14.39 8.81 -0.70
N HIS A 183 14.61 9.60 -1.73
CA HIS A 183 13.54 10.05 -2.64
C HIS A 183 12.80 8.87 -3.30
N PRO A 184 13.47 7.89 -3.96
CA PRO A 184 12.76 6.74 -4.52
C PRO A 184 12.06 5.90 -3.45
N THR A 185 12.67 5.71 -2.27
CA THR A 185 12.08 4.93 -1.18
C THR A 185 10.80 5.59 -0.66
N VAL A 186 10.83 6.89 -0.41
CA VAL A 186 9.68 7.66 0.07
C VAL A 186 8.59 7.73 -0.99
N LEU A 187 8.96 7.93 -2.24
CA LEU A 187 8.03 7.99 -3.37
C LEU A 187 7.30 6.66 -3.61
N VAL A 188 7.97 5.53 -3.37
CA VAL A 188 7.35 4.20 -3.43
C VAL A 188 6.54 3.89 -2.15
N GLY A 189 7.00 4.33 -0.98
CA GLY A 189 6.36 4.05 0.30
C GLY A 189 5.15 4.94 0.61
N LEU A 190 5.22 6.23 0.26
CA LEU A 190 4.19 7.23 0.55
C LEU A 190 3.53 7.83 -0.69
N PHE A 191 3.97 7.44 -1.89
CA PHE A 191 3.42 7.81 -3.20
C PHE A 191 3.50 9.32 -3.52
N LYS A 192 4.35 10.06 -2.80
CA LYS A 192 4.60 11.48 -2.98
C LYS A 192 6.10 11.79 -2.86
N PRO A 193 6.59 12.80 -3.56
CA PRO A 193 7.98 13.23 -3.39
C PRO A 193 8.18 13.92 -2.04
N PRO A 194 9.41 13.94 -1.49
CA PRO A 194 9.70 14.47 -0.16
C PRO A 194 9.26 15.92 0.07
N GLU A 195 9.26 16.77 -0.96
CA GLU A 195 8.81 18.17 -0.91
C GLU A 195 7.31 18.35 -0.76
N GLU A 196 6.52 17.30 -0.94
CA GLU A 196 5.07 17.30 -0.77
C GLU A 196 4.60 16.47 0.44
N LEU A 197 5.52 15.98 1.26
CA LEU A 197 5.26 15.15 2.42
C LEU A 197 5.63 15.86 3.72
N SER A 198 4.83 15.65 4.76
CA SER A 198 5.21 16.00 6.12
C SER A 198 6.50 15.29 6.52
N ALA A 199 7.43 16.02 7.12
CA ALA A 199 8.65 15.43 7.63
C ALA A 199 8.35 14.45 8.78
N ALA A 200 7.35 14.71 9.63
CA ALA A 200 6.95 13.79 10.70
C ALA A 200 6.50 12.45 10.12
N VAL A 201 5.57 12.44 9.18
CA VAL A 201 5.08 11.21 8.53
C VAL A 201 6.21 10.45 7.81
N THR A 202 7.11 11.18 7.17
CA THR A 202 8.28 10.58 6.50
C THR A 202 9.23 9.94 7.51
N MET A 203 9.47 10.60 8.67
CA MET A 203 10.31 10.04 9.73
C MET A 203 9.66 8.80 10.38
N GLU A 204 8.34 8.79 10.56
CA GLU A 204 7.62 7.61 11.05
C GLU A 204 7.79 6.41 10.10
N LEU A 205 7.62 6.63 8.79
CA LEU A 205 7.86 5.59 7.79
C LEU A 205 9.29 5.05 7.87
N LEU A 206 10.27 5.93 7.86
CA LEU A 206 11.68 5.54 7.89
C LEU A 206 12.06 4.88 9.23
N TYR A 207 11.51 5.35 10.34
CA TYR A 207 11.68 4.69 11.64
C TYR A 207 11.14 3.27 11.62
N TYR A 208 9.90 3.10 11.16
CA TYR A 208 9.24 1.80 11.13
C TYR A 208 10.01 0.79 10.26
N TYR A 209 10.41 1.19 9.06
CA TYR A 209 11.08 0.28 8.14
C TYR A 209 12.58 0.14 8.35
N ALA A 210 13.24 1.10 8.99
CA ALA A 210 14.69 1.12 9.11
C ALA A 210 15.22 0.99 10.55
N LEU A 211 14.45 1.42 11.58
CA LEU A 211 14.96 1.49 12.95
C LEU A 211 14.21 0.61 13.94
N ALA A 212 12.94 0.26 13.70
CA ALA A 212 12.16 -0.52 14.66
C ALA A 212 12.84 -1.87 14.94
N HIS A 213 13.11 -2.64 13.89
CA HIS A 213 13.87 -3.89 13.92
C HIS A 213 14.72 -3.98 12.66
N GLN A 214 15.85 -4.70 12.71
CA GLN A 214 16.72 -4.84 11.55
C GLN A 214 16.00 -5.46 10.35
N ASP A 215 15.12 -6.41 10.57
CA ASP A 215 14.38 -7.16 9.56
C ASP A 215 12.98 -6.60 9.27
N SER A 216 12.64 -5.40 9.76
CA SER A 216 11.36 -4.74 9.47
C SER A 216 11.18 -4.43 7.98
N PHE A 217 12.28 -4.28 7.26
CA PHE A 217 12.28 -4.02 5.81
C PHE A 217 12.07 -5.28 4.97
N ASP A 218 12.06 -6.48 5.57
CA ASP A 218 11.83 -7.73 4.85
C ASP A 218 10.41 -7.78 4.31
N VAL A 219 10.28 -8.03 3.01
CA VAL A 219 9.02 -8.03 2.26
C VAL A 219 8.81 -9.33 1.51
N ARG A 220 7.55 -9.79 1.49
CA ARG A 220 7.08 -10.98 0.77
C ARG A 220 5.74 -10.70 0.10
N TRP A 221 5.29 -11.60 -0.77
CA TRP A 221 4.04 -11.47 -1.52
C TRP A 221 3.11 -12.65 -1.26
N ILE A 222 1.84 -12.50 -1.57
CA ILE A 222 0.90 -13.62 -1.60
C ILE A 222 1.23 -14.50 -2.81
N LYS A 223 1.36 -15.80 -2.60
CA LYS A 223 1.64 -16.78 -3.65
C LYS A 223 0.36 -17.36 -4.24
N SER A 224 0.38 -17.68 -5.51
CA SER A 224 -0.60 -18.41 -6.31
C SER A 224 -1.95 -17.76 -6.53
N LYS A 225 -2.63 -17.33 -5.49
CA LYS A 225 -3.99 -16.76 -5.55
C LYS A 225 -3.98 -15.29 -5.15
N SER A 226 -5.12 -14.61 -5.35
CA SER A 226 -5.27 -13.23 -4.93
C SER A 226 -5.38 -13.10 -3.40
N ILE A 227 -5.14 -11.89 -2.89
CA ILE A 227 -5.41 -11.52 -1.49
C ILE A 227 -6.87 -11.83 -1.12
N ALA A 228 -7.78 -11.55 -2.05
CA ALA A 228 -9.20 -11.78 -1.87
C ALA A 228 -9.53 -13.26 -1.63
N GLU A 229 -8.93 -14.16 -2.40
CA GLU A 229 -9.16 -15.60 -2.27
C GLU A 229 -8.55 -16.18 -0.98
N HIS A 230 -7.38 -15.67 -0.56
CA HIS A 230 -6.71 -16.17 0.63
C HIS A 230 -7.22 -15.59 1.94
N LEU A 231 -7.65 -14.33 1.95
CA LEU A 231 -8.01 -13.61 3.17
C LEU A 231 -9.48 -13.16 3.19
N PHE A 232 -9.94 -12.35 2.23
CA PHE A 232 -11.26 -11.75 2.32
C PHE A 232 -12.41 -12.73 2.14
N ALA A 233 -12.33 -13.66 1.20
CA ALA A 233 -13.37 -14.63 1.00
C ALA A 233 -13.49 -15.63 2.17
N PRO A 234 -12.42 -16.18 2.76
CA PRO A 234 -12.51 -16.94 4.00
C PRO A 234 -13.04 -16.13 5.19
N LEU A 235 -12.57 -14.88 5.36
CA LEU A 235 -13.07 -14.00 6.41
C LEU A 235 -14.56 -13.74 6.27
N SER A 236 -15.02 -13.39 5.07
CA SER A 236 -16.44 -13.16 4.77
C SER A 236 -17.28 -14.38 5.14
N ARG A 237 -16.91 -15.58 4.67
CA ARG A 237 -17.62 -16.83 5.00
C ARG A 237 -17.69 -17.07 6.51
N ARG A 238 -16.60 -16.83 7.22
CA ARG A 238 -16.55 -17.00 8.69
C ARG A 238 -17.48 -16.02 9.40
N LEU A 239 -17.44 -14.73 9.04
CA LEU A 239 -18.28 -13.71 9.67
C LEU A 239 -19.76 -13.91 9.38
N ILE A 240 -20.12 -14.28 8.15
CA ILE A 240 -21.50 -14.60 7.78
C ILE A 240 -22.02 -15.82 8.58
N SER A 241 -21.23 -16.89 8.66
CA SER A 241 -21.66 -18.12 9.30
C SER A 241 -21.71 -18.05 10.82
N ARG A 242 -20.79 -17.32 11.45
CA ARG A 242 -20.66 -17.28 12.92
C ARG A 242 -21.28 -16.05 13.57
N HIS A 243 -21.35 -14.94 12.85
CA HIS A 243 -21.74 -13.64 13.41
C HIS A 243 -22.90 -13.00 12.67
N HIS A 244 -23.50 -13.71 11.70
CA HIS A 244 -24.64 -13.23 10.90
C HIS A 244 -24.36 -11.89 10.20
N LEU A 245 -23.11 -11.65 9.75
CA LEU A 245 -22.76 -10.49 8.94
C LEU A 245 -23.64 -10.45 7.70
N GLN A 246 -24.28 -9.32 7.45
CA GLN A 246 -24.97 -9.06 6.19
C GLN A 246 -24.01 -8.36 5.23
N VAL A 247 -23.83 -8.92 4.03
CA VAL A 247 -22.98 -8.33 2.97
C VAL A 247 -23.86 -7.94 1.79
N MET A 248 -23.77 -6.67 1.37
CA MET A 248 -24.53 -6.12 0.25
C MET A 248 -23.56 -5.61 -0.83
N GLY A 249 -23.31 -6.45 -1.83
CA GLY A 249 -22.55 -6.10 -3.02
C GLY A 249 -23.41 -5.39 -4.08
N GLY A 250 -22.75 -4.74 -5.06
CA GLY A 250 -23.43 -4.01 -6.12
C GLY A 250 -24.30 -2.85 -5.61
N THR A 251 -23.98 -2.33 -4.44
CA THR A 251 -24.80 -1.36 -3.71
C THR A 251 -23.97 -0.17 -3.26
N LEU A 252 -24.38 1.03 -3.64
CA LEU A 252 -23.77 2.28 -3.21
C LEU A 252 -24.59 2.93 -2.10
N VAL A 253 -23.93 3.41 -1.07
CA VAL A 253 -24.54 4.31 -0.10
C VAL A 253 -24.60 5.70 -0.71
N ARG A 254 -25.78 6.24 -0.85
CA ARG A 254 -26.02 7.57 -1.38
C ARG A 254 -26.03 8.64 -0.30
N ARG A 255 -26.68 8.35 0.81
CA ARG A 255 -26.88 9.33 1.88
C ARG A 255 -26.90 8.64 3.24
N VAL A 256 -26.28 9.27 4.20
CA VAL A 256 -26.43 8.97 5.63
C VAL A 256 -27.30 10.08 6.24
N LYS A 257 -28.45 9.73 6.75
CA LYS A 257 -29.36 10.65 7.42
C LYS A 257 -29.03 10.72 8.90
N VAL A 258 -29.04 11.93 9.41
CA VAL A 258 -28.80 12.26 10.81
C VAL A 258 -30.03 12.95 11.36
N SER A 259 -30.48 12.54 12.54
CA SER A 259 -31.59 13.20 13.25
C SER A 259 -31.16 14.62 13.65
N PRO A 260 -31.92 15.67 13.29
CA PRO A 260 -31.57 17.04 13.63
C PRO A 260 -31.48 17.32 15.13
N ASP A 261 -32.31 16.59 15.90
CA ASP A 261 -32.45 16.83 17.35
C ASP A 261 -31.36 16.14 18.17
N SER A 262 -30.97 14.92 17.77
CA SER A 262 -30.00 14.12 18.51
C SER A 262 -28.60 14.11 17.92
N LEU A 263 -28.43 14.59 16.70
CA LEU A 263 -27.19 14.51 15.89
C LEU A 263 -26.71 13.07 15.73
N ARG A 264 -27.60 12.08 15.82
CA ARG A 264 -27.30 10.66 15.65
C ARG A 264 -27.74 10.19 14.26
N VAL A 265 -27.06 9.20 13.74
CA VAL A 265 -27.47 8.50 12.53
C VAL A 265 -28.88 7.92 12.76
N SER A 266 -29.77 8.06 11.77
CA SER A 266 -31.13 7.53 11.83
C SER A 266 -31.38 6.49 10.73
N SER A 267 -30.83 6.70 9.54
CA SER A 267 -30.99 5.77 8.42
C SER A 267 -29.91 5.95 7.36
N VAL A 268 -29.75 4.94 6.51
CA VAL A 268 -28.81 4.93 5.39
C VAL A 268 -29.57 4.66 4.09
N GLU A 269 -29.48 5.56 3.13
CA GLU A 269 -30.09 5.42 1.81
C GLU A 269 -29.11 4.75 0.84
N LEU A 270 -29.57 3.69 0.22
CA LEU A 270 -28.82 2.82 -0.68
C LEU A 270 -29.33 2.92 -2.11
N MET A 271 -28.45 2.67 -3.06
CA MET A 271 -28.81 2.53 -4.47
C MET A 271 -28.14 1.29 -5.06
N ASN A 272 -28.92 0.40 -5.62
CA ASN A 272 -28.36 -0.70 -6.41
C ASN A 272 -27.68 -0.17 -7.67
N VAL A 273 -26.47 -0.64 -7.95
CA VAL A 273 -25.63 -0.12 -9.07
C VAL A 273 -26.23 -0.42 -10.44
N GLU A 274 -26.86 -1.58 -10.60
CA GLU A 274 -27.43 -2.02 -11.90
C GLU A 274 -28.83 -1.46 -12.10
N THR A 275 -29.74 -1.75 -11.17
CA THR A 275 -31.17 -1.44 -11.31
C THR A 275 -31.52 0.01 -10.98
N LYS A 276 -30.60 0.75 -10.35
CA LYS A 276 -30.80 2.12 -9.81
C LYS A 276 -31.94 2.20 -8.78
N SER A 277 -32.46 1.07 -8.31
CA SER A 277 -33.47 1.04 -7.25
C SER A 277 -32.90 1.59 -5.94
N VAL A 278 -33.72 2.32 -5.21
CA VAL A 278 -33.37 2.93 -3.93
C VAL A 278 -33.98 2.12 -2.79
N GLN A 279 -33.20 1.88 -1.74
CA GLN A 279 -33.62 1.25 -0.49
C GLN A 279 -33.16 2.10 0.69
N VAL A 280 -33.80 1.93 1.83
CA VAL A 280 -33.39 2.60 3.08
C VAL A 280 -33.22 1.54 4.16
N ILE A 281 -32.10 1.60 4.86
CA ILE A 281 -31.91 0.86 6.11
C ILE A 281 -32.25 1.81 7.24
N GLU A 282 -33.28 1.49 7.97
CA GLU A 282 -33.69 2.17 9.19
C GLU A 282 -33.00 1.52 10.41
N ASP A 283 -33.15 2.13 11.58
CA ASP A 283 -32.62 1.60 12.85
C ASP A 283 -31.10 1.33 12.83
N VAL A 284 -30.34 2.31 12.33
CA VAL A 284 -28.88 2.30 12.30
C VAL A 284 -28.37 3.15 13.45
N ASP A 285 -27.60 2.55 14.35
CA ASP A 285 -27.03 3.26 15.50
C ASP A 285 -25.73 3.99 15.18
N ALA A 286 -24.94 3.43 14.26
CA ALA A 286 -23.66 4.02 13.85
C ALA A 286 -23.29 3.62 12.41
N VAL A 287 -22.41 4.43 11.80
CA VAL A 287 -21.86 4.18 10.47
C VAL A 287 -20.33 4.26 10.51
N VAL A 288 -19.68 3.26 9.93
CA VAL A 288 -18.24 3.29 9.67
C VAL A 288 -18.01 3.58 8.19
N MET A 289 -17.34 4.69 7.89
CA MET A 289 -17.05 5.12 6.51
C MET A 289 -15.66 4.64 6.10
N ALA A 290 -15.56 3.42 5.60
CA ALA A 290 -14.33 2.80 5.12
C ALA A 290 -14.13 3.02 3.61
N VAL A 291 -14.36 4.24 3.16
CA VAL A 291 -14.30 4.66 1.75
C VAL A 291 -13.09 5.54 1.46
N GLY A 292 -12.59 5.49 0.22
CA GLY A 292 -11.52 6.40 -0.20
C GLY A 292 -11.97 7.87 -0.27
N ALA A 293 -11.02 8.80 -0.39
CA ALA A 293 -11.28 10.24 -0.37
C ALA A 293 -12.39 10.68 -1.34
N LYS A 294 -12.42 10.15 -2.57
CA LYS A 294 -13.48 10.45 -3.56
C LYS A 294 -14.87 9.98 -3.08
N GLY A 295 -14.92 8.79 -2.48
CA GLY A 295 -16.15 8.22 -1.91
C GLY A 295 -16.66 9.05 -0.74
N LEU A 296 -15.78 9.43 0.19
CA LEU A 296 -16.13 10.29 1.33
C LEU A 296 -16.62 11.65 0.87
N LYS A 297 -15.92 12.31 -0.06
CA LYS A 297 -16.34 13.59 -0.64
C LYS A 297 -17.74 13.51 -1.26
N SER A 298 -18.01 12.46 -2.03
CA SER A 298 -19.32 12.25 -2.64
C SER A 298 -20.42 12.03 -1.58
N LEU A 299 -20.13 11.24 -0.56
CA LEU A 299 -21.06 10.93 0.51
C LEU A 299 -21.38 12.17 1.36
N MET A 300 -20.37 12.98 1.70
CA MET A 300 -20.54 14.26 2.41
C MET A 300 -21.38 15.25 1.61
N ALA A 301 -21.16 15.36 0.30
CA ALA A 301 -21.96 16.23 -0.58
C ALA A 301 -23.46 15.85 -0.61
N GLN A 302 -23.75 14.54 -0.48
CA GLN A 302 -25.13 14.03 -0.49
C GLN A 302 -25.75 13.94 0.91
N SER A 303 -24.97 14.14 1.96
CA SER A 303 -25.38 14.04 3.38
C SER A 303 -24.99 15.31 4.15
N PRO A 304 -25.60 16.46 3.86
CA PRO A 304 -25.18 17.75 4.44
C PRO A 304 -25.33 17.80 5.97
N GLU A 305 -26.19 16.97 6.55
CA GLU A 305 -26.36 16.85 8.00
C GLU A 305 -25.11 16.32 8.71
N LEU A 306 -24.31 15.50 8.01
CA LEU A 306 -23.04 14.97 8.53
C LEU A 306 -22.04 16.08 8.87
N SER A 307 -22.00 17.16 8.10
CA SER A 307 -21.11 18.29 8.36
C SER A 307 -21.39 18.98 9.71
N LYS A 308 -22.62 18.85 10.22
CA LYS A 308 -22.99 19.37 11.54
C LYS A 308 -22.75 18.36 12.66
N ALA A 309 -23.02 17.08 12.38
CA ALA A 309 -22.89 16.00 13.36
C ALA A 309 -21.41 15.57 13.58
N ALA A 310 -20.58 15.68 12.55
CA ALA A 310 -19.18 15.29 12.54
C ALA A 310 -18.35 16.26 11.67
N PRO A 311 -18.07 17.48 12.17
CA PRO A 311 -17.39 18.52 11.39
C PRO A 311 -15.98 18.14 10.95
N GLU A 312 -15.30 17.23 11.66
CA GLU A 312 -13.99 16.65 11.28
C GLU A 312 -14.02 15.92 9.94
N LEU A 313 -15.16 15.36 9.54
CA LEU A 313 -15.32 14.71 8.23
C LEU A 313 -15.21 15.68 7.07
N VAL A 314 -15.47 16.97 7.29
CA VAL A 314 -15.29 18.02 6.27
C VAL A 314 -13.81 18.13 5.90
N GLY A 315 -12.93 18.16 6.90
CA GLY A 315 -11.49 18.14 6.70
C GLY A 315 -11.03 16.86 5.97
N ALA A 316 -11.47 15.70 6.42
CA ALA A 316 -11.17 14.42 5.79
C ALA A 316 -11.67 14.34 4.33
N ALA A 317 -12.84 14.89 4.02
CA ALA A 317 -13.39 14.94 2.66
C ALA A 317 -12.67 15.93 1.73
N SER A 318 -11.88 16.87 2.29
CA SER A 318 -11.07 17.81 1.52
C SER A 318 -9.72 17.24 1.07
N LEU A 319 -9.32 16.09 1.60
CA LEU A 319 -8.04 15.45 1.24
C LEU A 319 -8.00 15.10 -0.24
N GLY A 320 -6.81 15.30 -0.84
CA GLY A 320 -6.52 14.94 -2.22
C GLY A 320 -6.35 13.42 -2.40
N SER A 321 -6.21 13.02 -3.64
CA SER A 321 -5.83 11.65 -4.02
C SER A 321 -4.62 11.68 -4.94
N ILE A 322 -3.88 10.59 -4.95
CA ILE A 322 -2.69 10.42 -5.78
C ILE A 322 -3.02 9.42 -6.88
N ASP A 323 -2.56 9.70 -8.10
CA ASP A 323 -2.71 8.78 -9.21
C ASP A 323 -1.64 7.68 -9.12
N VAL A 324 -2.09 6.45 -9.28
CA VAL A 324 -1.24 5.27 -9.43
C VAL A 324 -1.61 4.56 -10.73
N VAL A 325 -0.62 4.18 -11.51
CA VAL A 325 -0.81 3.42 -12.76
C VAL A 325 -0.14 2.07 -12.59
N SER A 326 -0.90 1.00 -12.84
CA SER A 326 -0.39 -0.37 -12.86
C SER A 326 -0.40 -0.92 -14.27
N ALA A 327 0.72 -1.48 -14.70
CA ALA A 327 0.89 -2.14 -15.97
C ALA A 327 1.33 -3.59 -15.79
N ARG A 328 0.84 -4.48 -16.65
CA ARG A 328 1.28 -5.86 -16.68
C ARG A 328 1.66 -6.27 -18.09
N LEU A 329 2.86 -6.84 -18.23
CA LEU A 329 3.38 -7.34 -19.48
C LEU A 329 3.52 -8.85 -19.42
N TRP A 330 3.04 -9.55 -20.43
CA TRP A 330 3.28 -10.95 -20.68
C TRP A 330 4.27 -11.05 -21.85
N LEU A 331 5.44 -11.60 -21.57
CA LEU A 331 6.53 -11.71 -22.54
C LEU A 331 6.47 -13.06 -23.25
N ASP A 332 6.93 -13.08 -24.50
CA ASP A 332 6.99 -14.28 -25.36
C ASP A 332 8.16 -15.22 -25.02
N ARG A 333 8.99 -14.82 -24.05
CA ARG A 333 10.16 -15.60 -23.61
C ARG A 333 10.44 -15.39 -22.13
N TYR A 334 11.10 -16.35 -21.52
CA TYR A 334 11.60 -16.22 -20.17
C TYR A 334 12.79 -15.25 -20.13
N VAL A 335 12.73 -14.29 -19.21
CA VAL A 335 13.77 -13.27 -18.98
C VAL A 335 14.26 -13.40 -17.53
N PRO A 336 15.37 -14.12 -17.29
CA PRO A 336 15.92 -14.25 -15.94
C PRO A 336 16.54 -12.92 -15.49
N ILE A 337 16.25 -12.52 -14.25
CA ILE A 337 16.93 -11.40 -13.59
C ILE A 337 17.40 -11.81 -12.20
N ALA A 338 18.40 -11.10 -11.68
CA ALA A 338 19.00 -11.43 -10.39
C ALA A 338 18.04 -11.17 -9.21
N TYR A 339 17.18 -10.15 -9.32
CA TYR A 339 16.28 -9.70 -8.26
C TYR A 339 14.86 -9.62 -8.80
N PRO A 340 13.90 -10.41 -8.28
CA PRO A 340 12.54 -10.39 -8.79
C PRO A 340 11.71 -9.17 -8.34
N ALA A 341 12.14 -8.43 -7.29
CA ALA A 341 11.53 -7.21 -6.79
C ALA A 341 12.46 -6.01 -7.02
N ASN A 342 11.95 -4.95 -7.65
CA ASN A 342 12.80 -3.89 -8.17
C ASN A 342 12.15 -2.51 -8.04
N VAL A 343 12.98 -1.49 -7.82
CA VAL A 343 12.61 -0.07 -7.73
C VAL A 343 13.39 0.71 -8.79
N PHE A 344 12.71 1.59 -9.51
CA PHE A 344 13.34 2.54 -10.44
C PHE A 344 13.76 3.80 -9.70
N SER A 345 15.01 4.21 -9.88
CA SER A 345 15.60 5.40 -9.28
C SER A 345 16.17 6.32 -10.36
N ARG A 346 15.83 7.61 -10.33
CA ARG A 346 16.38 8.66 -11.19
C ARG A 346 16.20 8.47 -12.71
N PHE A 347 15.09 7.88 -13.15
CA PHE A 347 14.77 7.85 -14.59
C PHE A 347 14.02 9.11 -15.01
N GLU A 348 14.58 9.91 -15.90
CA GLU A 348 13.92 11.10 -16.46
C GLU A 348 12.62 10.74 -17.19
N SER A 349 12.57 9.55 -17.78
CA SER A 349 11.38 9.03 -18.46
C SER A 349 10.19 8.83 -17.52
N LEU A 350 10.38 8.74 -16.20
CA LEU A 350 9.32 8.68 -15.20
C LEU A 350 8.68 10.05 -14.91
N LYS A 351 9.30 11.16 -15.33
CA LYS A 351 8.77 12.54 -15.16
C LYS A 351 8.35 12.86 -13.71
N GLY A 352 9.16 12.48 -12.74
CA GLY A 352 8.90 12.69 -11.31
C GLY A 352 7.98 11.64 -10.67
N SER A 353 7.50 10.63 -11.42
CA SER A 353 6.81 9.50 -10.84
C SER A 353 7.79 8.52 -10.21
N GLY A 354 7.40 7.85 -9.12
CA GLY A 354 8.05 6.64 -8.65
C GLY A 354 7.69 5.44 -9.50
N GLY A 355 8.49 4.39 -9.44
CA GLY A 355 8.17 3.17 -10.15
C GLY A 355 8.81 1.94 -9.54
N THR A 356 8.09 0.84 -9.62
CA THR A 356 8.57 -0.49 -9.26
C THR A 356 8.27 -1.46 -10.38
N PHE A 357 9.01 -2.56 -10.42
CA PHE A 357 8.61 -3.70 -11.22
C PHE A 357 8.94 -5.02 -10.54
N PHE A 358 8.12 -6.02 -10.83
CA PHE A 358 8.20 -7.35 -10.23
C PHE A 358 8.15 -8.40 -11.32
N MET A 359 9.07 -9.37 -11.26
CA MET A 359 9.02 -10.56 -12.10
C MET A 359 8.13 -11.60 -11.44
N LEU A 360 6.84 -11.55 -11.78
CA LEU A 360 5.83 -12.38 -11.11
C LEU A 360 6.06 -13.88 -11.30
N ASP A 361 6.55 -14.29 -12.47
CA ASP A 361 6.93 -15.67 -12.75
C ASP A 361 8.07 -16.17 -11.86
N GLN A 362 8.96 -15.28 -11.41
CA GLN A 362 10.06 -15.62 -10.50
C GLN A 362 9.66 -15.51 -9.02
N LEU A 363 8.69 -14.68 -8.68
CA LEU A 363 8.08 -14.63 -7.35
C LEU A 363 7.13 -15.79 -7.10
N HIS A 364 6.40 -16.22 -8.12
CA HIS A 364 5.35 -17.25 -8.05
C HIS A 364 5.74 -18.50 -8.84
N LYS A 365 6.91 -19.07 -8.54
CA LYS A 365 7.50 -20.20 -9.30
C LYS A 365 6.55 -21.39 -9.47
N ASP A 366 5.75 -21.66 -8.44
CA ASP A 366 4.83 -22.81 -8.40
C ASP A 366 3.42 -22.48 -8.93
N ALA A 367 3.19 -21.26 -9.42
CA ALA A 367 1.87 -20.76 -9.79
C ALA A 367 1.85 -20.11 -11.19
N GLN A 368 2.68 -20.56 -12.11
CA GLN A 368 2.77 -20.00 -13.46
C GLN A 368 1.43 -19.95 -14.18
N GLN A 369 0.63 -21.02 -14.06
CA GLN A 369 -0.69 -21.10 -14.69
C GLN A 369 -1.63 -20.00 -14.19
N ALA A 370 -1.55 -19.62 -12.91
CA ALA A 370 -2.39 -18.56 -12.34
C ALA A 370 -2.07 -17.17 -12.94
N LEU A 371 -0.85 -16.96 -13.44
CA LEU A 371 -0.45 -15.71 -14.11
C LEU A 371 -0.94 -15.62 -15.57
N TRP A 372 -1.19 -16.76 -16.20
CA TRP A 372 -1.56 -16.86 -17.63
C TRP A 372 -3.05 -17.17 -17.83
N GLY A 373 -3.80 -17.48 -16.77
CA GLY A 373 -5.20 -17.86 -16.85
C GLY A 373 -5.40 -19.16 -17.63
N ASN A 374 -6.13 -19.10 -18.71
CA ASN A 374 -6.39 -20.27 -19.57
C ASN A 374 -5.32 -20.51 -20.64
N GLU A 375 -4.37 -19.58 -20.81
CA GLU A 375 -3.26 -19.76 -21.76
C GLU A 375 -2.13 -20.57 -21.12
N GLN A 376 -1.36 -21.29 -21.93
CA GLN A 376 -0.14 -21.94 -21.47
C GLN A 376 0.93 -20.89 -21.19
N PRO A 377 1.71 -21.03 -20.09
CA PRO A 377 2.86 -20.17 -19.83
C PRO A 377 3.86 -20.19 -21.00
N GLN A 378 4.20 -19.00 -21.53
CA GLN A 378 5.12 -18.87 -22.66
C GLN A 378 6.42 -18.16 -22.28
N GLY A 379 6.40 -17.32 -21.25
CA GLY A 379 7.54 -16.51 -20.88
C GLY A 379 7.36 -15.82 -19.54
N SER A 380 8.09 -14.74 -19.30
CA SER A 380 8.02 -13.99 -18.06
C SER A 380 6.79 -13.09 -17.99
N VAL A 381 6.32 -12.83 -16.77
CA VAL A 381 5.24 -11.89 -16.48
C VAL A 381 5.79 -10.77 -15.60
N VAL A 382 5.72 -9.53 -16.10
CA VAL A 382 6.19 -8.34 -15.41
C VAL A 382 4.99 -7.55 -14.91
N ALA A 383 4.94 -7.27 -13.62
CA ALA A 383 4.06 -6.24 -13.07
C ALA A 383 4.88 -4.98 -12.81
N SER A 384 4.40 -3.82 -13.22
CA SER A 384 5.02 -2.53 -12.94
C SER A 384 3.99 -1.57 -12.40
N ASP A 385 4.34 -0.90 -11.30
CA ASP A 385 3.49 0.07 -10.64
C ASP A 385 4.21 1.43 -10.63
N PHE A 386 3.48 2.49 -11.02
CA PHE A 386 3.95 3.87 -11.02
C PHE A 386 3.18 4.68 -9.98
N TYR A 387 3.90 5.42 -9.15
CA TYR A 387 3.39 6.21 -8.04
C TYR A 387 3.56 7.70 -8.31
N ASN A 388 2.69 8.55 -7.80
CA ASN A 388 2.61 9.97 -8.18
C ASN A 388 2.50 10.11 -9.72
N ALA A 389 1.64 9.30 -10.30
CA ALA A 389 1.71 8.92 -11.71
C ALA A 389 0.83 9.75 -12.65
N SER A 390 0.47 10.99 -12.30
CA SER A 390 -0.39 11.85 -13.15
C SER A 390 0.20 12.05 -14.54
N ALA A 391 1.54 12.19 -14.64
CA ALA A 391 2.24 12.31 -15.91
C ALA A 391 2.22 11.02 -16.75
N ILE A 392 2.22 9.85 -16.09
CA ILE A 392 2.12 8.54 -16.74
C ILE A 392 0.68 8.25 -17.15
N ALA A 393 -0.30 8.59 -16.31
CA ALA A 393 -1.72 8.42 -16.60
C ALA A 393 -2.22 9.23 -17.82
N ALA A 394 -1.50 10.28 -18.17
CA ALA A 394 -1.77 11.09 -19.37
C ALA A 394 -1.23 10.46 -20.68
N MET A 395 -0.46 9.37 -20.60
CA MET A 395 0.11 8.69 -21.77
C MET A 395 -0.85 7.64 -22.33
N SER A 396 -0.68 7.30 -23.61
CA SER A 396 -1.31 6.12 -24.19
C SER A 396 -0.69 4.82 -23.67
N ASP A 397 -1.44 3.72 -23.74
CA ASP A 397 -0.96 2.39 -23.37
C ASP A 397 0.36 2.04 -24.08
N GLN A 398 0.47 2.39 -25.38
CA GLN A 398 1.68 2.13 -26.16
C GLN A 398 2.89 2.93 -25.67
N GLU A 399 2.70 4.19 -25.28
CA GLU A 399 3.78 5.00 -24.72
C GLU A 399 4.27 4.44 -23.39
N ILE A 400 3.37 3.93 -22.55
CA ILE A 400 3.74 3.26 -21.27
C ILE A 400 4.53 1.98 -21.56
N ILE A 401 4.07 1.15 -22.50
CA ILE A 401 4.75 -0.09 -22.92
C ILE A 401 6.14 0.23 -23.47
N ASP A 402 6.26 1.23 -24.35
CA ASP A 402 7.54 1.64 -24.92
C ASP A 402 8.52 2.12 -23.86
N ARG A 403 8.08 2.88 -22.87
CA ARG A 403 8.93 3.30 -21.74
C ARG A 403 9.40 2.11 -20.91
N LEU A 404 8.49 1.22 -20.56
CA LEU A 404 8.85 0.01 -19.83
C LEU A 404 9.88 -0.82 -20.59
N THR A 405 9.62 -1.11 -21.86
CA THR A 405 10.43 -2.07 -22.65
C THR A 405 11.74 -1.50 -23.18
N ARG A 406 11.81 -0.19 -23.46
CA ARG A 406 13.00 0.45 -24.04
C ARG A 406 13.86 1.20 -23.04
N ASP A 407 13.25 1.84 -22.05
CA ASP A 407 13.97 2.74 -21.15
C ASP A 407 14.23 2.09 -19.77
N LEU A 408 13.20 1.51 -19.14
CA LEU A 408 13.22 1.13 -17.74
C LEU A 408 13.75 -0.30 -17.51
N LEU A 409 13.08 -1.31 -18.08
CA LEU A 409 13.43 -2.70 -17.85
C LEU A 409 14.84 -3.08 -18.32
N PRO A 410 15.37 -2.53 -19.44
CA PRO A 410 16.73 -2.84 -19.87
C PRO A 410 17.82 -2.43 -18.88
N ALA A 411 17.56 -1.48 -17.95
CA ALA A 411 18.52 -1.10 -16.93
C ALA A 411 18.87 -2.25 -15.99
N SER A 412 17.92 -3.16 -15.71
CA SER A 412 18.14 -4.32 -14.84
C SER A 412 19.08 -5.39 -15.42
N HIS A 413 19.45 -5.27 -16.68
CA HIS A 413 20.39 -6.16 -17.38
C HIS A 413 21.75 -5.50 -17.64
N ARG A 414 21.92 -4.23 -17.26
CA ARG A 414 23.22 -3.54 -17.43
C ARG A 414 24.18 -4.02 -16.35
N PRO A 415 25.39 -4.52 -16.72
CA PRO A 415 26.41 -4.83 -15.73
C PRO A 415 26.77 -3.56 -14.96
N SER A 416 26.95 -3.68 -13.64
CA SER A 416 27.42 -2.54 -12.84
C SER A 416 28.74 -2.05 -13.39
N ARG A 417 28.97 -0.72 -13.43
CA ARG A 417 30.26 -0.13 -13.88
C ARG A 417 31.47 -0.71 -13.14
N ILE A 418 31.29 -1.25 -11.93
CA ILE A 418 32.33 -1.90 -11.15
C ILE A 418 32.80 -3.21 -11.82
N GLN A 419 31.89 -3.96 -12.46
CA GLN A 419 32.28 -5.18 -13.21
C GLN A 419 32.98 -4.86 -14.53
N GLN A 420 32.77 -3.67 -15.11
CA GLN A 420 33.48 -3.25 -16.32
C GLN A 420 34.94 -2.84 -16.06
N CYS A 421 35.30 -2.42 -14.86
CA CYS A 421 36.67 -2.06 -14.48
C CYS A 421 37.53 -3.26 -14.01
N GLN A 422 36.94 -4.44 -13.76
CA GLN A 422 37.71 -5.64 -13.38
C GLN A 422 38.20 -6.46 -14.58
N GLY A 423 37.90 -6.03 -15.80
CA GLY A 423 38.31 -6.66 -17.07
C GLY A 423 39.33 -5.85 -17.89
N CYS A 424 39.98 -4.83 -17.30
CA CYS A 424 41.10 -4.10 -17.92
C CYS A 424 42.39 -4.44 -17.21
#